data_6e87755860cda3cbb538b5d5d29e7c26
#
_entry.id   6e87755860cda3cbb538b5d5d29e7c26
#
_cell.length_a   1.000
_cell.length_b   1.000
_cell.length_c   1.000
_cell.angle_alpha   90.00
_cell.angle_beta   90.00
_cell.angle_gamma   90.00
#
_symmetry.space_group_name_H-M   'P 1'
#
loop_
_entity.id
_entity.type
_entity.pdbx_description
1 polymer ?
#
loop_
_entity_poly.entity_id
_entity_poly.type
_entity_poly.pdbx_seq_one_letter_code
_entity_poly.pdbx_strand_id
1 'polypeptide(L)'
;GLFGQLLPERYGEDTGSIDIKYGAYIPFVSAVRLLAVIGGVRETSTLERIRGLREKGRLSAQDAEACEAALNFFLKLRLLAASRNKDGLYANNGKVAVHLLTKPMKRELRQHLGTVQRLRHTLQRQIAGKFRPADDGGDQA
;
A
#
# COMPACT_ATOMS: atom_id res chain seq x y z
N GLY A 1 4.03 15.98 0.80
CA GLY A 1 4.01 14.95 1.83
C GLY A 1 3.19 13.75 1.43
N LEU A 2 3.18 12.74 2.26
CA LEU A 2 2.43 11.52 2.01
C LEU A 2 0.96 11.77 1.71
N PHE A 3 0.37 12.64 2.50
CA PHE A 3 -1.05 12.95 2.38
C PHE A 3 -1.35 13.81 1.16
N GLY A 4 -0.34 14.49 0.64
CA GLY A 4 -0.52 15.34 -0.54
C GLY A 4 -0.92 14.57 -1.79
N GLN A 5 -0.51 13.31 -1.88
CA GLN A 5 -0.85 12.47 -3.03
C GLN A 5 -2.31 12.01 -2.99
N LEU A 6 -2.97 12.14 -1.85
CA LEU A 6 -4.36 11.75 -1.67
C LEU A 6 -5.25 12.94 -1.35
N LEU A 7 -4.79 14.16 -1.65
CA LEU A 7 -5.61 15.34 -1.42
C LEU A 7 -6.95 15.18 -2.15
N PRO A 8 -8.04 15.61 -1.52
CA PRO A 8 -9.35 15.56 -2.15
C PRO A 8 -9.34 16.31 -3.48
N GLU A 9 -10.03 15.77 -4.45
CA GLU A 9 -10.21 16.46 -5.72
C GLU A 9 -11.02 17.73 -5.47
N ARG A 10 -10.53 18.87 -5.97
CA ARG A 10 -11.16 20.16 -5.73
C ARG A 10 -12.16 20.55 -6.80
N TYR A 11 -12.11 19.88 -7.95
CA TYR A 11 -12.94 20.23 -9.10
C TYR A 11 -13.57 18.96 -9.66
N GLY A 12 -14.81 19.07 -10.13
CA GLY A 12 -15.53 17.97 -10.73
C GLY A 12 -16.50 17.30 -9.78
N GLU A 13 -17.07 16.18 -10.24
CA GLU A 13 -18.11 15.46 -9.50
C GLU A 13 -17.59 14.81 -8.22
N ASP A 14 -16.29 14.53 -8.18
CA ASP A 14 -15.67 13.86 -7.03
C ASP A 14 -15.02 14.84 -6.05
N THR A 15 -15.40 16.11 -6.12
CA THR A 15 -14.86 17.13 -5.22
C THR A 15 -15.02 16.70 -3.76
N GLY A 16 -13.91 16.74 -3.00
CA GLY A 16 -13.91 16.29 -1.61
C GLY A 16 -13.78 14.79 -1.43
N SER A 17 -13.38 14.05 -2.45
CA SER A 17 -13.12 12.62 -2.32
C SER A 17 -11.62 12.31 -2.32
N ILE A 18 -11.29 11.11 -1.82
CA ILE A 18 -9.92 10.59 -1.80
C ILE A 18 -9.90 9.32 -2.64
N ASP A 19 -8.93 9.23 -3.54
CA ASP A 19 -8.76 8.04 -4.39
C ASP A 19 -7.98 6.98 -3.62
N ILE A 20 -8.69 6.09 -2.95
CA ILE A 20 -8.07 5.01 -2.18
C ILE A 20 -7.51 3.93 -3.09
N LYS A 21 -8.19 3.65 -4.20
CA LYS A 21 -7.77 2.57 -5.09
C LYS A 21 -6.41 2.87 -5.74
N TYR A 22 -6.30 3.99 -6.42
CA TYR A 22 -5.08 4.33 -7.17
C TYR A 22 -4.06 5.08 -6.33
N GLY A 23 -4.50 5.75 -5.27
CA GLY A 23 -3.61 6.51 -4.41
C GLY A 23 -2.96 5.70 -3.30
N ALA A 24 -3.56 4.58 -2.90
CA ALA A 24 -3.06 3.80 -1.77
C ALA A 24 -3.04 2.30 -2.05
N TYR A 25 -4.18 1.71 -2.41
CA TYR A 25 -4.32 0.26 -2.47
C TYR A 25 -3.46 -0.37 -3.57
N ILE A 26 -3.56 0.13 -4.80
CA ILE A 26 -2.79 -0.43 -5.92
C ILE A 26 -1.28 -0.23 -5.72
N PRO A 27 -0.79 0.95 -5.33
CA PRO A 27 0.64 1.11 -5.02
C PRO A 27 1.11 0.16 -3.93
N PHE A 28 0.30 -0.05 -2.89
CA PHE A 28 0.62 -0.98 -1.81
C PHE A 28 0.75 -2.42 -2.32
N VAL A 29 -0.28 -2.91 -3.00
CA VAL A 29 -0.32 -4.27 -3.52
C VAL A 29 0.81 -4.51 -4.52
N SER A 30 1.08 -3.52 -5.37
CA SER A 30 2.16 -3.61 -6.34
C SER A 30 3.53 -3.70 -5.68
N ALA A 31 3.76 -2.94 -4.61
CA ALA A 31 5.03 -2.99 -3.88
C ALA A 31 5.22 -4.35 -3.21
N VAL A 32 4.17 -4.90 -2.59
CA VAL A 32 4.23 -6.23 -1.99
C VAL A 32 4.56 -7.28 -3.06
N ARG A 33 3.91 -7.18 -4.21
CA ARG A 33 4.12 -8.11 -5.31
C ARG A 33 5.57 -8.08 -5.81
N LEU A 34 6.11 -6.88 -6.01
CA LEU A 34 7.49 -6.73 -6.47
C LEU A 34 8.49 -7.27 -5.43
N LEU A 35 8.26 -6.98 -4.16
CA LEU A 35 9.08 -7.56 -3.09
C LEU A 35 9.03 -9.08 -3.10
N ALA A 36 7.85 -9.64 -3.32
CA ALA A 36 7.68 -11.09 -3.39
C ALA A 36 8.47 -11.67 -4.56
N VAL A 37 8.41 -11.04 -5.72
CA VAL A 37 9.19 -11.48 -6.88
C VAL A 37 10.68 -11.46 -6.57
N ILE A 38 11.18 -10.36 -6.02
CA ILE A 38 12.61 -10.22 -5.69
C ILE A 38 13.01 -11.24 -4.61
N GLY A 39 12.15 -11.46 -3.64
CA GLY A 39 12.43 -12.37 -2.53
C GLY A 39 12.18 -13.85 -2.82
N GLY A 40 11.68 -14.18 -3.99
CA GLY A 40 11.38 -15.57 -4.33
C GLY A 40 10.15 -16.12 -3.62
N VAL A 41 9.22 -15.25 -3.23
CA VAL A 41 7.95 -15.65 -2.61
C VAL A 41 6.95 -15.91 -3.72
N ARG A 42 6.42 -17.12 -3.78
CA ARG A 42 5.56 -17.57 -4.90
C ARG A 42 4.06 -17.50 -4.62
N GLU A 43 3.67 -17.16 -3.40
CA GLU A 43 2.27 -17.01 -3.04
C GLU A 43 1.59 -15.98 -3.93
N THR A 44 0.27 -16.13 -4.12
CA THR A 44 -0.47 -15.31 -5.07
C THR A 44 -1.32 -14.23 -4.41
N SER A 45 -1.72 -14.41 -3.14
CA SER A 45 -2.49 -13.38 -2.46
C SER A 45 -1.56 -12.39 -1.76
N THR A 46 -2.02 -11.16 -1.62
CA THR A 46 -1.23 -10.12 -0.94
C THR A 46 -0.92 -10.50 0.49
N LEU A 47 -1.90 -11.03 1.22
CA LEU A 47 -1.70 -11.44 2.60
C LEU A 47 -0.64 -12.53 2.72
N GLU A 48 -0.73 -13.56 1.89
CA GLU A 48 0.23 -14.65 1.91
C GLU A 48 1.62 -14.19 1.47
N ARG A 49 1.68 -13.26 0.53
CA ARG A 49 2.96 -12.66 0.13
C ARG A 49 3.63 -11.92 1.28
N ILE A 50 2.85 -11.15 2.05
CA ILE A 50 3.38 -10.45 3.23
C ILE A 50 3.95 -11.45 4.22
N ARG A 51 3.22 -12.52 4.49
CA ARG A 51 3.67 -13.57 5.42
C ARG A 51 4.90 -14.31 4.91
N GLY A 52 4.92 -14.62 3.63
CA GLY A 52 6.07 -15.26 3.00
C GLY A 52 7.32 -14.36 3.04
N LEU A 53 7.15 -13.07 2.83
CA LEU A 53 8.25 -12.11 2.94
C LEU A 53 8.81 -12.06 4.36
N ARG A 54 7.94 -12.12 5.36
CA ARG A 54 8.37 -12.19 6.75
C ARG A 54 9.17 -13.46 7.02
N GLU A 55 8.66 -14.61 6.58
CA GLU A 55 9.34 -15.89 6.78
C GLU A 55 10.72 -15.91 6.16
N LYS A 56 10.89 -15.26 5.02
CA LYS A 56 12.19 -15.20 4.34
C LYS A 56 13.08 -14.05 4.81
N GLY A 57 12.66 -13.35 5.85
CA GLY A 57 13.45 -12.24 6.40
C GLY A 57 13.52 -11.02 5.49
N ARG A 58 12.63 -10.92 4.50
CA ARG A 58 12.57 -9.78 3.60
C ARG A 58 11.76 -8.61 4.15
N LEU A 59 10.90 -8.90 5.11
CA LEU A 59 10.19 -7.92 5.93
C LEU A 59 10.41 -8.29 7.39
N SER A 60 10.63 -7.29 8.23
CA SER A 60 10.66 -7.52 9.67
C SER A 60 9.27 -7.93 10.15
N ALA A 61 9.19 -8.55 11.33
CA ALA A 61 7.90 -8.87 11.94
C ALA A 61 7.05 -7.63 12.10
N GLN A 62 7.65 -6.53 12.52
CA GLN A 62 6.94 -5.26 12.72
C GLN A 62 6.38 -4.72 11.40
N ASP A 63 7.19 -4.71 10.36
CA ASP A 63 6.74 -4.23 9.04
C ASP A 63 5.66 -5.12 8.45
N ALA A 64 5.78 -6.44 8.62
CA ALA A 64 4.77 -7.36 8.13
C ALA A 64 3.42 -7.14 8.84
N GLU A 65 3.45 -6.95 10.16
CA GLU A 65 2.22 -6.63 10.91
C GLU A 65 1.60 -5.33 10.45
N ALA A 66 2.42 -4.30 10.23
CA ALA A 66 1.94 -3.02 9.73
C ALA A 66 1.33 -3.16 8.34
N CYS A 67 1.92 -3.98 7.48
CA CYS A 67 1.39 -4.26 6.15
C CYS A 67 0.06 -5.00 6.20
N GLU A 68 -0.09 -5.99 7.09
CA GLU A 68 -1.37 -6.68 7.24
C GLU A 68 -2.46 -5.73 7.73
N ALA A 69 -2.13 -4.87 8.68
CA ALA A 69 -3.08 -3.87 9.17
C ALA A 69 -3.48 -2.88 8.07
N ALA A 70 -2.51 -2.44 7.27
CA ALA A 70 -2.79 -1.53 6.16
C ALA A 70 -3.68 -2.20 5.10
N LEU A 71 -3.41 -3.45 4.76
CA LEU A 71 -4.25 -4.20 3.82
C LEU A 71 -5.69 -4.25 4.28
N ASN A 72 -5.90 -4.63 5.54
CA ASN A 72 -7.26 -4.72 6.11
C ASN A 72 -7.96 -3.36 6.10
N PHE A 73 -7.24 -2.29 6.43
CA PHE A 73 -7.83 -0.95 6.45
C PHE A 73 -8.23 -0.50 5.04
N PHE A 74 -7.36 -0.69 4.05
CA PHE A 74 -7.68 -0.30 2.68
C PHE A 74 -8.86 -1.09 2.12
N LEU A 75 -8.96 -2.38 2.44
CA LEU A 75 -10.10 -3.19 2.02
C LEU A 75 -11.40 -2.70 2.65
N LYS A 76 -11.37 -2.33 3.94
CA LYS A 76 -12.54 -1.75 4.60
C LYS A 76 -12.95 -0.44 3.97
N LEU A 77 -12.00 0.42 3.63
CA LEU A 77 -12.33 1.68 2.95
C LEU A 77 -12.94 1.44 1.58
N ARG A 78 -12.46 0.45 0.85
CA ARG A 78 -13.03 0.10 -0.45
C ARG A 78 -14.48 -0.39 -0.33
N LEU A 79 -14.76 -1.18 0.71
CA LEU A 79 -16.13 -1.62 0.99
C LEU A 79 -17.02 -0.44 1.36
N LEU A 80 -16.51 0.51 2.14
CA LEU A 80 -17.26 1.71 2.48
C LEU A 80 -17.58 2.52 1.24
N ALA A 81 -16.64 2.67 0.32
CA ALA A 81 -16.87 3.37 -0.94
C ALA A 81 -17.95 2.68 -1.76
N ALA A 82 -17.91 1.35 -1.86
CA ALA A 82 -18.86 0.57 -2.62
C ALA A 82 -20.27 0.64 -2.01
N SER A 83 -20.36 0.56 -0.67
CA SER A 83 -21.66 0.50 0.03
C SER A 83 -22.44 1.82 -0.04
N ARG A 84 -21.75 2.93 -0.34
CA ARG A 84 -22.39 4.24 -0.39
C ARG A 84 -22.81 4.66 -1.78
N ASN A 85 -22.62 3.81 -2.77
CA ASN A 85 -23.06 4.10 -4.12
C ASN A 85 -24.53 3.68 -4.24
N LYS A 86 -25.44 4.62 -3.93
CA LYS A 86 -26.86 4.33 -3.72
C LYS A 86 -27.68 4.13 -4.99
N ASP A 87 -27.14 4.42 -6.14
CA ASP A 87 -27.94 4.47 -7.35
C ASP A 87 -28.00 3.14 -8.10
N GLY A 88 -27.56 2.06 -7.46
CA GLY A 88 -27.60 0.73 -8.07
C GLY A 88 -26.67 0.58 -9.27
N LEU A 89 -26.00 1.62 -9.63
CA LEU A 89 -24.99 1.60 -10.66
C LEU A 89 -23.65 1.43 -9.94
N TYR A 90 -23.11 0.26 -10.02
CA TYR A 90 -21.82 -0.08 -9.39
C TYR A 90 -20.68 0.67 -10.06
N ALA A 91 -20.61 1.95 -9.85
CA ALA A 91 -19.42 2.68 -10.20
C ALA A 91 -18.55 2.79 -8.96
N ASN A 92 -17.97 1.67 -8.53
CA ASN A 92 -16.92 1.73 -7.53
C ASN A 92 -15.69 2.29 -8.22
N ASN A 93 -15.59 3.61 -8.23
CA ASN A 93 -14.44 4.29 -8.79
C ASN A 93 -13.24 4.28 -7.82
N GLY A 94 -13.35 3.59 -6.68
CA GLY A 94 -12.29 3.52 -5.69
C GLY A 94 -12.11 4.78 -4.87
N LYS A 95 -13.06 5.70 -4.96
CA LYS A 95 -12.98 6.99 -4.25
C LYS A 95 -13.88 6.99 -3.03
N VAL A 96 -13.41 7.60 -1.96
CA VAL A 96 -14.15 7.74 -0.70
C VAL A 96 -14.36 9.22 -0.43
N ALA A 97 -15.61 9.62 -0.17
CA ALA A 97 -15.90 10.99 0.20
C ALA A 97 -15.28 11.32 1.56
N VAL A 98 -14.59 12.45 1.64
CA VAL A 98 -13.86 12.85 2.86
C VAL A 98 -14.81 12.97 4.05
N HIS A 99 -16.04 13.47 3.81
CA HIS A 99 -17.00 13.66 4.89
C HIS A 99 -17.47 12.34 5.53
N LEU A 100 -17.24 11.20 4.88
CA LEU A 100 -17.55 9.89 5.45
C LEU A 100 -16.45 9.40 6.40
N LEU A 101 -15.28 10.05 6.38
CA LEU A 101 -14.16 9.64 7.22
C LEU A 101 -14.23 10.35 8.56
N THR A 102 -14.30 9.59 9.63
CA THR A 102 -14.21 10.14 10.99
C THR A 102 -12.77 10.59 11.26
N LYS A 103 -12.58 11.37 12.32
CA LYS A 103 -11.22 11.77 12.72
C LYS A 103 -10.32 10.56 13.01
N PRO A 104 -10.78 9.53 13.73
CA PRO A 104 -9.97 8.31 13.91
C PRO A 104 -9.60 7.65 12.58
N MET A 105 -10.54 7.57 11.65
CA MET A 105 -10.27 6.97 10.34
C MET A 105 -9.21 7.76 9.57
N LYS A 106 -9.26 9.08 9.66
CA LYS A 106 -8.22 9.91 9.01
C LYS A 106 -6.85 9.67 9.62
N ARG A 107 -6.77 9.49 10.95
CA ARG A 107 -5.50 9.16 11.61
C ARG A 107 -4.99 7.80 11.18
N GLU A 108 -5.87 6.81 11.12
CA GLU A 108 -5.51 5.48 10.64
C GLU A 108 -5.03 5.52 9.20
N LEU A 109 -5.70 6.30 8.35
CA LEU A 109 -5.29 6.44 6.96
C LEU A 109 -3.87 7.00 6.86
N ARG A 110 -3.55 8.05 7.64
CA ARG A 110 -2.18 8.60 7.66
C ARG A 110 -1.17 7.57 8.10
N GLN A 111 -1.51 6.79 9.13
CA GLN A 111 -0.62 5.75 9.63
C GLN A 111 -0.35 4.70 8.56
N HIS A 112 -1.38 4.25 7.87
CA HIS A 112 -1.22 3.23 6.84
C HIS A 112 -0.55 3.76 5.58
N LEU A 113 -0.73 5.03 5.24
CA LEU A 113 0.04 5.67 4.17
C LEU A 113 1.52 5.71 4.53
N GLY A 114 1.84 5.92 5.80
CA GLY A 114 3.21 5.82 6.29
C GLY A 114 3.77 4.42 6.08
N THR A 115 2.96 3.40 6.30
CA THR A 115 3.36 2.01 6.04
C THR A 115 3.66 1.79 4.56
N VAL A 116 2.83 2.31 3.66
CA VAL A 116 3.07 2.22 2.22
C VAL A 116 4.39 2.88 1.85
N GLN A 117 4.68 4.02 2.44
CA GLN A 117 5.93 4.74 2.18
C GLN A 117 7.15 3.93 2.63
N ARG A 118 7.09 3.36 3.83
CA ARG A 118 8.18 2.50 4.34
C ARG A 118 8.37 1.28 3.45
N LEU A 119 7.26 0.69 3.00
CA LEU A 119 7.31 -0.46 2.11
C LEU A 119 8.00 -0.11 0.79
N ARG A 120 7.70 1.06 0.24
CA ARG A 120 8.34 1.54 -0.98
C ARG A 120 9.84 1.76 -0.78
N HIS A 121 10.24 2.30 0.37
CA HIS A 121 11.66 2.43 0.69
C HIS A 121 12.35 1.07 0.80
N THR A 122 11.70 0.11 1.44
CA THR A 122 12.21 -1.25 1.53
C THR A 122 12.39 -1.85 0.14
N LEU A 123 11.41 -1.66 -0.74
CA LEU A 123 11.49 -2.13 -2.12
C LEU A 123 12.66 -1.49 -2.86
N GLN A 124 12.82 -0.17 -2.74
CA GLN A 124 13.93 0.54 -3.38
C GLN A 124 15.29 0.01 -2.91
N ARG A 125 15.44 -0.22 -1.61
CA ARG A 125 16.69 -0.77 -1.07
C ARG A 125 16.97 -2.17 -1.60
N GLN A 126 15.96 -3.02 -1.69
CA GLN A 126 16.13 -4.39 -2.16
C GLN A 126 16.40 -4.43 -3.67
N ILE A 127 15.78 -3.55 -4.44
CA ILE A 127 16.08 -3.40 -5.86
C ILE A 127 17.54 -2.96 -6.04
N ALA A 128 17.96 -1.93 -5.31
CA ALA A 128 19.32 -1.43 -5.40
C ALA A 128 20.34 -2.51 -5.02
N GLY A 129 20.04 -3.30 -3.99
CA GLY A 129 20.91 -4.39 -3.58
C GLY A 129 21.02 -5.48 -4.61
N LYS A 130 19.90 -5.83 -5.26
CA LYS A 130 19.86 -6.89 -6.27
C LYS A 130 20.60 -6.52 -7.55
N PHE A 131 20.48 -5.26 -7.95
CA PHE A 131 21.07 -4.79 -9.21
C PHE A 131 22.36 -4.00 -9.02
N ARG A 132 22.92 -4.04 -7.81
CA ARG A 132 24.21 -3.43 -7.57
C ARG A 132 25.27 -4.18 -8.38
N PRO A 133 26.15 -3.48 -9.11
CA PRO A 133 27.26 -4.15 -9.79
C PRO A 133 28.01 -4.98 -8.77
N ALA A 134 28.43 -6.16 -9.18
CA ALA A 134 29.22 -7.00 -8.31
C ALA A 134 30.36 -6.16 -7.81
N ASP A 135 30.42 -5.99 -6.51
CA ASP A 135 31.51 -5.32 -5.87
C ASP A 135 32.73 -6.09 -6.31
N ASP A 136 33.70 -5.40 -6.83
CA ASP A 136 34.86 -6.10 -7.30
C ASP A 136 35.56 -6.77 -6.22
N GLY A 137 34.91 -7.23 -5.42
CA GLY A 137 35.27 -8.12 -4.45
C GLY A 137 36.64 -8.02 -3.92
N GLY A 138 37.35 -7.23 -4.55
CA GLY A 138 38.69 -7.03 -4.13
C GLY A 138 38.77 -6.82 -2.67
N ASP A 139 37.72 -6.26 -2.24
CA ASP A 139 37.62 -6.03 -0.85
C ASP A 139 37.52 -7.28 -0.05
N GLN A 140 37.32 -8.38 -0.67
CA GLN A 140 37.14 -9.57 0.09
C GLN A 140 38.41 -10.15 0.53
N ALA A 141 39.44 -9.60 0.16
CA ALA A 141 40.72 -10.15 0.58
C ALA A 141 40.79 -10.35 2.07
#